data_59fe32f44dbf38ea2bb91296a0640dd8
#
_entry.id   59fe32f44dbf38ea2bb91296a0640dd8
#
_cell.length_a   1.000
_cell.length_b   1.000
_cell.length_c   1.000
_cell.angle_alpha   90.00
_cell.angle_beta   90.00
_cell.angle_gamma   90.00
#
_symmetry.space_group_name_H-M   'P 1'
#
loop_
_entity.id
_entity.type
_entity.pdbx_description
1 polymer ?
#
loop_
_entity_poly.entity_id
_entity_poly.type
_entity_poly.pdbx_seq_one_letter_code
_entity_poly.pdbx_strand_id
1 'polypeptide(L)'
;MKRQLIIIFTLALSSLAFGLEEGKIEVKVKCVISGDEIDKEEYTKYKDGKVYFCCGGCKSDFEADASKFTTAANYQLVATGQYVQGSCPLTARKNKADKVVAVDGVSVTFCCNNCLKKAKKSTDKVSMLFSDVTFDKSFGKPNSDAIKTNVSKKKSAKK
;
A
#
# COMPACT_ATOMS: atom_id res chain seq x y z
N MET A 1 -23.74 51.61 -50.71
CA MET A 1 -24.11 50.35 -50.12
C MET A 1 -22.85 49.57 -49.78
N LYS A 2 -22.35 49.77 -48.55
CA LYS A 2 -21.11 49.11 -48.06
C LYS A 2 -21.49 48.09 -47.01
N ARG A 3 -21.39 46.79 -47.39
CA ARG A 3 -21.62 45.65 -46.48
C ARG A 3 -20.33 45.47 -45.68
N GLN A 4 -20.35 45.83 -44.43
CA GLN A 4 -19.26 45.51 -43.47
C GLN A 4 -19.39 44.05 -43.04
N LEU A 5 -18.33 43.27 -43.31
CA LEU A 5 -18.13 41.93 -42.85
C LEU A 5 -17.55 42.03 -41.39
N ILE A 6 -18.33 41.68 -40.44
CA ILE A 6 -17.87 41.55 -39.05
C ILE A 6 -17.30 40.13 -38.90
N ILE A 7 -15.98 40.04 -38.85
CA ILE A 7 -15.27 38.80 -38.53
C ILE A 7 -15.25 38.69 -36.99
N ILE A 8 -16.07 37.80 -36.47
CA ILE A 8 -16.05 37.47 -35.04
C ILE A 8 -14.89 36.48 -34.84
N PHE A 9 -13.80 36.99 -34.23
CA PHE A 9 -12.65 36.21 -33.82
C PHE A 9 -12.99 35.56 -32.48
N THR A 10 -13.50 34.34 -32.47
CA THR A 10 -13.71 33.55 -31.28
C THR A 10 -12.38 32.97 -30.84
N LEU A 11 -11.77 33.60 -29.81
CA LEU A 11 -10.64 33.03 -29.05
C LEU A 11 -11.13 31.80 -28.30
N ALA A 12 -10.82 30.62 -28.83
CA ALA A 12 -10.96 29.38 -28.08
C ALA A 12 -9.82 29.32 -27.05
N LEU A 13 -10.13 29.66 -25.81
CA LEU A 13 -9.24 29.42 -24.66
C LEU A 13 -9.28 27.90 -24.39
N SER A 14 -8.37 27.16 -25.01
CA SER A 14 -8.10 25.78 -24.63
C SER A 14 -7.33 25.80 -23.32
N SER A 15 -8.04 25.66 -22.20
CA SER A 15 -7.47 25.37 -20.89
C SER A 15 -6.83 23.97 -20.94
N LEU A 16 -5.49 23.92 -21.10
CA LEU A 16 -4.72 22.73 -20.77
C LEU A 16 -4.83 22.50 -19.26
N ALA A 17 -5.79 21.67 -18.88
CA ALA A 17 -5.77 21.04 -17.56
C ALA A 17 -4.60 20.06 -17.57
N PHE A 18 -3.43 20.48 -17.05
CA PHE A 18 -2.36 19.59 -16.67
C PHE A 18 -2.89 18.77 -15.49
N GLY A 19 -3.47 17.62 -15.77
CA GLY A 19 -3.73 16.60 -14.78
C GLY A 19 -2.39 16.17 -14.20
N LEU A 20 -2.10 16.58 -12.96
CA LEU A 20 -1.10 15.93 -12.13
C LEU A 20 -1.64 14.53 -11.83
N GLU A 21 -1.34 13.57 -12.69
CA GLU A 21 -1.44 12.17 -12.35
C GLU A 21 -0.42 11.93 -11.23
N GLU A 22 -0.91 11.93 -9.99
CA GLU A 22 -0.18 11.32 -8.88
C GLU A 22 0.08 9.88 -9.31
N GLY A 23 1.31 9.57 -9.66
CA GLY A 23 1.76 8.24 -10.06
C GLY A 23 1.45 7.25 -8.94
N LYS A 24 0.24 6.70 -8.95
CA LYS A 24 -0.15 5.59 -8.10
C LYS A 24 0.76 4.43 -8.49
N ILE A 25 1.78 4.16 -7.67
CA ILE A 25 2.63 2.98 -7.85
C ILE A 25 1.69 1.79 -7.75
N GLU A 26 1.38 1.19 -8.88
CA GLU A 26 0.55 0.00 -8.94
C GLU A 26 1.38 -1.17 -8.44
N VAL A 27 1.11 -1.58 -7.22
CA VAL A 27 1.77 -2.74 -6.61
C VAL A 27 1.26 -3.98 -7.33
N LYS A 28 2.12 -4.62 -8.11
CA LYS A 28 1.80 -5.92 -8.72
C LYS A 28 1.78 -6.98 -7.62
N VAL A 29 0.59 -7.35 -7.22
CA VAL A 29 0.39 -8.40 -6.22
C VAL A 29 0.71 -9.75 -6.84
N LYS A 30 1.48 -10.58 -6.12
CA LYS A 30 1.93 -11.89 -6.57
C LYS A 30 1.41 -12.99 -5.66
N CYS A 31 1.30 -14.21 -6.21
CA CYS A 31 0.99 -15.40 -5.46
C CYS A 31 2.00 -15.61 -4.33
N VAL A 32 1.52 -15.87 -3.12
CA VAL A 32 2.37 -16.03 -1.93
C VAL A 32 3.18 -17.33 -1.93
N ILE A 33 2.85 -18.28 -2.80
CA ILE A 33 3.52 -19.58 -2.95
C ILE A 33 4.52 -19.52 -4.10
N SER A 34 4.03 -19.32 -5.34
CA SER A 34 4.85 -19.39 -6.56
C SER A 34 5.52 -18.07 -6.94
N GLY A 35 4.99 -16.94 -6.49
CA GLY A 35 5.44 -15.62 -6.93
C GLY A 35 4.91 -15.19 -8.30
N ASP A 36 4.03 -15.96 -8.92
CA ASP A 36 3.39 -15.64 -10.20
C ASP A 36 2.27 -14.60 -10.04
N GLU A 37 1.71 -14.15 -11.15
CA GLU A 37 0.55 -13.26 -11.16
C GLU A 37 -0.67 -13.97 -10.54
N ILE A 38 -1.43 -13.22 -9.74
CA ILE A 38 -2.59 -13.78 -9.04
C ILE A 38 -3.81 -13.88 -9.96
N ASP A 39 -4.63 -14.91 -9.73
CA ASP A 39 -6.03 -14.93 -10.12
C ASP A 39 -6.88 -14.40 -8.94
N LYS A 40 -7.70 -13.39 -9.19
CA LYS A 40 -8.53 -12.76 -8.13
C LYS A 40 -9.68 -13.65 -7.65
N GLU A 41 -10.01 -14.69 -8.40
CA GLU A 41 -11.02 -15.67 -8.03
C GLU A 41 -10.43 -16.78 -7.13
N GLU A 42 -9.12 -17.00 -7.22
CA GLU A 42 -8.40 -17.97 -6.40
C GLU A 42 -7.89 -17.32 -5.10
N TYR A 43 -8.68 -17.39 -4.06
CA TYR A 43 -8.32 -16.85 -2.74
C TYR A 43 -8.79 -17.74 -1.59
N THR A 44 -8.18 -17.55 -0.43
CA THR A 44 -8.67 -18.06 0.86
C THR A 44 -8.74 -16.96 1.90
N LYS A 45 -9.49 -17.18 2.98
CA LYS A 45 -9.52 -16.26 4.13
C LYS A 45 -8.25 -16.44 4.96
N TYR A 46 -7.61 -15.32 5.29
CA TYR A 46 -6.46 -15.30 6.16
C TYR A 46 -6.51 -14.06 7.05
N LYS A 47 -6.41 -14.25 8.37
CA LYS A 47 -6.74 -13.20 9.35
C LYS A 47 -8.14 -12.62 8.99
N ASP A 48 -8.30 -11.31 8.98
CA ASP A 48 -9.57 -10.66 8.58
C ASP A 48 -9.56 -10.21 7.10
N GLY A 49 -8.77 -10.84 6.25
CA GLY A 49 -8.63 -10.50 4.84
C GLY A 49 -8.67 -11.71 3.93
N LYS A 50 -8.22 -11.49 2.70
CA LYS A 50 -8.10 -12.49 1.65
C LYS A 50 -6.67 -12.54 1.15
N VAL A 51 -6.13 -13.74 1.02
CA VAL A 51 -4.87 -14.01 0.33
C VAL A 51 -5.19 -14.63 -1.01
N TYR A 52 -4.56 -14.12 -2.07
CA TYR A 52 -4.80 -14.49 -3.45
C TYR A 52 -3.68 -15.38 -4.00
N PHE A 53 -4.02 -16.29 -4.90
CA PHE A 53 -3.13 -17.27 -5.50
C PHE A 53 -3.20 -17.19 -7.02
N CYS A 54 -2.24 -17.80 -7.71
CA CYS A 54 -2.28 -17.94 -9.16
C CYS A 54 -3.16 -19.10 -9.63
N CYS A 55 -3.40 -20.10 -8.76
CA CYS A 55 -4.17 -21.30 -9.07
C CYS A 55 -4.63 -22.03 -7.81
N GLY A 56 -5.56 -22.97 -7.98
CA GLY A 56 -6.12 -23.80 -6.90
C GLY A 56 -5.08 -24.69 -6.19
N GLY A 57 -4.01 -25.12 -6.88
CA GLY A 57 -2.90 -25.86 -6.28
C GLY A 57 -2.18 -25.06 -5.20
N CYS A 58 -1.76 -23.84 -5.53
CA CYS A 58 -1.13 -22.95 -4.54
C CYS A 58 -2.06 -22.60 -3.37
N LYS A 59 -3.36 -22.45 -3.63
CA LYS A 59 -4.35 -22.25 -2.58
C LYS A 59 -4.40 -23.45 -1.63
N SER A 60 -4.45 -24.67 -2.16
CA SER A 60 -4.47 -25.91 -1.36
C SER A 60 -3.18 -26.04 -0.53
N ASP A 61 -2.01 -25.73 -1.09
CA ASP A 61 -0.73 -25.77 -0.38
C ASP A 61 -0.71 -24.78 0.79
N PHE A 62 -1.25 -23.58 0.59
CA PHE A 62 -1.40 -22.60 1.66
C PHE A 62 -2.36 -23.07 2.75
N GLU A 63 -3.50 -23.62 2.38
CA GLU A 63 -4.51 -24.15 3.33
C GLU A 63 -3.98 -25.33 4.13
N ALA A 64 -3.09 -26.15 3.55
CA ALA A 64 -2.44 -27.25 4.24
C ALA A 64 -1.44 -26.77 5.32
N ASP A 65 -0.67 -25.71 5.06
CA ASP A 65 0.27 -25.15 6.04
C ASP A 65 0.50 -23.66 5.80
N ALA A 66 -0.45 -22.84 6.23
CA ALA A 66 -0.35 -21.37 6.14
C ALA A 66 0.83 -20.78 6.92
N SER A 67 1.33 -21.51 7.94
CA SER A 67 2.40 -21.01 8.82
C SER A 67 3.71 -20.74 8.07
N LYS A 68 3.99 -21.48 7.02
CA LYS A 68 5.18 -21.32 6.17
C LYS A 68 5.14 -20.02 5.33
N PHE A 69 3.96 -19.48 5.09
CA PHE A 69 3.75 -18.40 4.14
C PHE A 69 3.24 -17.11 4.81
N THR A 70 3.19 -17.05 6.13
CA THR A 70 2.61 -15.93 6.90
C THR A 70 3.20 -14.58 6.53
N THR A 71 4.51 -14.50 6.34
CA THR A 71 5.20 -13.25 5.96
C THR A 71 4.76 -12.75 4.59
N ALA A 72 4.68 -13.63 3.61
CA ALA A 72 4.22 -13.29 2.26
C ALA A 72 2.72 -12.94 2.25
N ALA A 73 1.92 -13.66 3.02
CA ALA A 73 0.50 -13.38 3.20
C ALA A 73 0.26 -12.02 3.87
N ASN A 74 0.98 -11.70 4.94
CA ASN A 74 0.93 -10.41 5.62
C ASN A 74 1.34 -9.27 4.67
N TYR A 75 2.42 -9.44 3.91
CA TYR A 75 2.81 -8.48 2.86
C TYR A 75 1.68 -8.29 1.86
N GLN A 76 1.07 -9.37 1.35
CA GLN A 76 0.00 -9.30 0.36
C GLN A 76 -1.23 -8.57 0.91
N LEU A 77 -1.61 -8.77 2.18
CA LEU A 77 -2.70 -8.02 2.82
C LEU A 77 -2.47 -6.51 2.79
N VAL A 78 -1.22 -6.06 2.97
CA VAL A 78 -0.89 -4.64 2.89
C VAL A 78 -0.81 -4.17 1.44
N ALA A 79 -0.20 -4.94 0.56
CA ALA A 79 -0.06 -4.64 -0.87
C ALA A 79 -1.42 -4.49 -1.57
N THR A 80 -2.42 -5.25 -1.13
CA THR A 80 -3.81 -5.16 -1.62
C THR A 80 -4.64 -4.09 -0.92
N GLY A 81 -4.08 -3.34 0.04
CA GLY A 81 -4.78 -2.31 0.80
C GLY A 81 -5.79 -2.84 1.81
N GLN A 82 -5.84 -4.15 2.06
CA GLN A 82 -6.74 -4.76 3.04
C GLN A 82 -6.31 -4.46 4.48
N TYR A 83 -5.01 -4.23 4.67
CA TYR A 83 -4.41 -3.77 5.91
C TYR A 83 -3.58 -2.52 5.65
N VAL A 84 -3.53 -1.64 6.64
CA VAL A 84 -2.78 -0.38 6.58
C VAL A 84 -1.88 -0.25 7.80
N GLN A 85 -0.79 0.50 7.65
CA GLN A 85 0.15 0.70 8.71
C GLN A 85 -0.35 1.71 9.74
N GLY A 86 -0.45 1.31 11.02
CA GLY A 86 -0.80 2.18 12.14
C GLY A 86 0.40 2.72 12.92
N SER A 87 1.49 1.93 13.00
CA SER A 87 2.67 2.27 13.79
C SER A 87 3.98 1.79 13.14
N CYS A 88 5.12 2.15 13.74
CA CYS A 88 6.44 1.69 13.29
C CYS A 88 6.61 0.18 13.47
N PRO A 89 6.93 -0.62 12.45
CA PRO A 89 7.03 -2.07 12.54
C PRO A 89 8.08 -2.55 13.54
N LEU A 90 9.14 -1.76 13.74
CA LEU A 90 10.23 -2.15 14.62
C LEU A 90 10.00 -1.82 16.09
N THR A 91 9.18 -0.82 16.41
CA THR A 91 9.05 -0.29 17.78
C THR A 91 7.62 -0.03 18.23
N ALA A 92 6.63 -0.22 17.37
CA ALA A 92 5.22 0.14 17.60
C ALA A 92 4.97 1.62 17.96
N ARG A 93 6.00 2.50 17.84
CA ARG A 93 5.84 3.94 18.09
C ARG A 93 5.22 4.63 16.88
N LYS A 94 4.66 5.82 17.09
CA LYS A 94 4.06 6.65 16.05
C LYS A 94 5.01 6.91 14.89
N ASN A 95 4.53 6.69 13.67
CA ASN A 95 5.26 6.93 12.44
C ASN A 95 5.46 8.42 12.14
N LYS A 96 6.50 8.71 11.37
CA LYS A 96 6.75 10.01 10.74
C LYS A 96 6.70 9.84 9.23
N ALA A 97 5.95 10.69 8.54
CA ALA A 97 5.71 10.59 7.10
C ALA A 97 6.99 10.75 6.26
N ASP A 98 7.98 11.48 6.78
CA ASP A 98 9.29 11.71 6.14
C ASP A 98 10.27 10.54 6.30
N LYS A 99 9.92 9.51 7.09
CA LYS A 99 10.76 8.33 7.35
C LYS A 99 10.20 7.11 6.65
N VAL A 100 10.36 7.01 5.34
CA VAL A 100 9.74 6.00 4.48
C VAL A 100 10.77 5.15 3.74
N VAL A 101 10.45 3.87 3.56
CA VAL A 101 11.12 2.93 2.64
C VAL A 101 10.06 2.24 1.79
N ALA A 102 10.32 2.14 0.49
CA ALA A 102 9.53 1.28 -0.38
C ALA A 102 10.04 -0.18 -0.27
N VAL A 103 9.11 -1.11 -0.13
CA VAL A 103 9.36 -2.55 -0.10
C VAL A 103 8.43 -3.18 -1.12
N ASP A 104 8.97 -3.59 -2.25
CA ASP A 104 8.24 -4.18 -3.39
C ASP A 104 6.96 -3.40 -3.77
N GLY A 105 7.06 -2.06 -3.78
CA GLY A 105 5.95 -1.15 -4.09
C GLY A 105 5.13 -0.70 -2.87
N VAL A 106 5.24 -1.36 -1.72
CA VAL A 106 4.56 -0.94 -0.48
C VAL A 106 5.42 0.09 0.26
N SER A 107 4.84 1.24 0.57
CA SER A 107 5.50 2.28 1.38
C SER A 107 5.36 1.99 2.87
N VAL A 108 6.48 1.75 3.55
CA VAL A 108 6.54 1.50 5.00
C VAL A 108 7.19 2.69 5.70
N THR A 109 6.53 3.23 6.71
CA THR A 109 6.97 4.41 7.47
C THR A 109 7.53 4.04 8.85
N PHE A 110 8.43 4.85 9.37
CA PHE A 110 9.16 4.60 10.63
C PHE A 110 9.05 5.76 11.60
N CYS A 111 9.26 5.50 12.89
CA CYS A 111 9.22 6.53 13.93
C CYS A 111 10.48 7.41 13.99
N CYS A 112 11.63 6.92 13.52
CA CYS A 112 12.90 7.60 13.64
C CYS A 112 13.95 7.13 12.61
N ASN A 113 15.06 7.90 12.50
CA ASN A 113 16.16 7.58 11.59
C ASN A 113 16.85 6.24 11.87
N ASN A 114 16.91 5.80 13.13
CA ASN A 114 17.51 4.51 13.46
C ASN A 114 16.71 3.35 12.89
N CYS A 115 15.37 3.37 13.03
CA CYS A 115 14.50 2.37 12.43
C CYS A 115 14.57 2.41 10.90
N LEU A 116 14.56 3.61 10.32
CA LEU A 116 14.71 3.81 8.86
C LEU A 116 16.04 3.22 8.34
N LYS A 117 17.16 3.55 8.99
CA LYS A 117 18.48 3.03 8.63
C LYS A 117 18.54 1.50 8.76
N LYS A 118 17.95 0.93 9.82
CA LYS A 118 17.90 -0.52 10.03
C LYS A 118 17.12 -1.21 8.90
N ALA A 119 15.97 -0.68 8.51
CA ALA A 119 15.18 -1.21 7.40
C ALA A 119 15.91 -1.07 6.05
N LYS A 120 16.58 0.08 5.79
CA LYS A 120 17.37 0.27 4.56
C LYS A 120 18.52 -0.70 4.42
N LYS A 121 19.18 -1.07 5.53
CA LYS A 121 20.32 -2.00 5.55
C LYS A 121 19.91 -3.47 5.46
N SER A 122 18.64 -3.80 5.73
CA SER A 122 18.16 -5.18 5.64
C SER A 122 18.23 -5.69 4.21
N THR A 123 18.79 -6.88 4.04
CA THR A 123 18.78 -7.63 2.78
C THR A 123 17.42 -8.24 2.50
N ASP A 124 16.72 -8.66 3.55
CA ASP A 124 15.34 -9.15 3.49
C ASP A 124 14.42 -8.21 4.29
N LYS A 125 13.87 -7.24 3.56
CA LYS A 125 12.96 -6.25 4.13
C LYS A 125 11.57 -6.83 4.38
N VAL A 126 11.14 -7.78 3.54
CA VAL A 126 9.81 -8.40 3.65
C VAL A 126 9.72 -9.17 4.96
N SER A 127 10.66 -10.09 5.22
CA SER A 127 10.67 -10.85 6.48
C SER A 127 10.83 -9.96 7.71
N MET A 128 11.67 -8.93 7.62
CA MET A 128 11.87 -7.99 8.75
C MET A 128 10.59 -7.22 9.11
N LEU A 129 9.80 -6.80 8.10
CA LEU A 129 8.73 -5.81 8.29
C LEU A 129 7.33 -6.43 8.31
N PHE A 130 7.16 -7.63 7.75
CA PHE A 130 5.87 -8.30 7.62
C PHE A 130 5.79 -9.66 8.32
N SER A 131 6.82 -10.07 9.11
CA SER A 131 6.68 -11.23 10.00
C SER A 131 5.47 -11.05 10.94
N ASP A 132 4.84 -12.12 11.39
CA ASP A 132 3.63 -12.04 12.23
C ASP A 132 3.80 -11.10 13.42
N VAL A 133 4.93 -11.20 14.14
CA VAL A 133 5.21 -10.34 15.28
C VAL A 133 5.26 -8.85 14.92
N THR A 134 5.81 -8.49 13.77
CA THR A 134 5.86 -7.09 13.31
C THR A 134 4.54 -6.64 12.70
N PHE A 135 3.86 -7.53 12.01
CA PHE A 135 2.59 -7.26 11.37
C PHE A 135 1.49 -6.97 12.41
N ASP A 136 1.28 -7.87 13.37
CA ASP A 136 0.19 -7.76 14.33
C ASP A 136 0.29 -6.53 15.25
N LYS A 137 1.50 -6.07 15.54
CA LYS A 137 1.69 -4.83 16.32
C LYS A 137 1.62 -3.52 15.54
N SER A 138 1.68 -3.57 14.19
CA SER A 138 1.91 -2.35 13.39
C SER A 138 0.96 -2.14 12.24
N PHE A 139 0.29 -3.19 11.80
CA PHE A 139 -0.68 -3.14 10.71
C PHE A 139 -2.05 -3.56 11.21
N GLY A 140 -3.10 -2.96 10.64
CA GLY A 140 -4.47 -3.27 11.01
C GLY A 140 -5.45 -2.91 9.90
N LYS A 141 -6.72 -3.25 10.11
CA LYS A 141 -7.78 -2.86 9.18
C LYS A 141 -7.89 -1.34 9.04
N PRO A 142 -8.25 -0.81 7.86
CA PRO A 142 -8.38 0.64 7.63
C PRO A 142 -9.28 1.39 8.62
N ASN A 143 -10.25 0.70 9.23
CA ASN A 143 -11.23 1.26 10.17
C ASN A 143 -10.97 0.87 11.63
N SER A 144 -9.85 0.22 11.96
CA SER A 144 -9.50 -0.08 13.35
C SER A 144 -9.07 1.20 14.09
N ASP A 145 -9.37 1.29 15.38
CA ASP A 145 -9.13 2.50 16.20
C ASP A 145 -7.66 2.94 16.25
N ALA A 146 -6.73 2.01 16.05
CA ALA A 146 -5.30 2.30 15.92
C ALA A 146 -4.95 3.24 14.74
N ILE A 147 -5.84 3.36 13.74
CA ILE A 147 -5.62 4.19 12.54
C ILE A 147 -6.29 5.55 12.68
N LYS A 148 -7.37 5.66 13.45
CA LYS A 148 -8.12 6.93 13.66
C LYS A 148 -7.25 8.03 14.27
N THR A 149 -6.24 7.67 15.08
CA THR A 149 -5.33 8.62 15.73
C THR A 149 -4.34 9.29 14.76
N ASN A 150 -4.06 8.70 13.62
CA ASN A 150 -3.11 9.23 12.64
C ASN A 150 -3.77 10.07 11.53
N VAL A 151 -5.05 9.81 11.22
CA VAL A 151 -5.79 10.51 10.14
C VAL A 151 -6.39 11.84 10.64
N SER A 152 -6.85 11.91 11.89
CA SER A 152 -7.47 13.11 12.45
C SER A 152 -6.51 14.31 12.60
N LYS A 153 -5.19 14.08 12.75
CA LYS A 153 -4.22 15.18 12.82
C LYS A 153 -3.81 15.78 11.48
N LYS A 154 -4.10 15.12 10.35
CA LYS A 154 -3.80 15.68 9.02
C LYS A 154 -4.83 16.73 8.59
N LYS A 155 -6.04 16.73 9.18
CA LYS A 155 -7.10 17.73 8.89
C LYS A 155 -6.94 19.04 9.67
N SER A 156 -6.26 19.05 10.81
CA SER A 156 -6.09 20.25 11.64
C SER A 156 -4.83 21.08 11.33
N ALA A 157 -3.93 20.60 10.47
CA ALA A 157 -2.71 21.32 10.08
C ALA A 157 -2.87 22.10 8.76
N LYS A 158 -4.10 22.24 8.23
CA LYS A 158 -4.40 23.00 7.01
C LYS A 158 -5.53 24.01 7.30
N LYS A 159 -5.26 24.88 8.30
CA LYS A 159 -6.06 26.10 8.51
C LYS A 159 -5.13 27.26 8.85
#